data_b57fbfaf7676cf059324ee858425eaf8
#
_entry.id   b57fbfaf7676cf059324ee858425eaf8
#
_cell.length_a   1.000
_cell.length_b   1.000
_cell.length_c   1.000
_cell.angle_alpha   90.00
_cell.angle_beta   90.00
_cell.angle_gamma   90.00
#
_symmetry.space_group_name_H-M   'P 1'
#
loop_
_entity.id
_entity.type
_entity.pdbx_description
1 polymer ?
#
loop_
_entity_poly.entity_id
_entity_poly.type
_entity_poly.pdbx_seq_one_letter_code
_entity_poly.pdbx_strand_id
1 'polypeptide(L)'
;PLALLLMDIDFFKQVNDRYGHEGGDQVLRAFGQLLSSQIRATDCAGRYGGEEFLLVLCDTQLAQAEVLLERIRESTEALPWAQLVHQDLRVTCTLGATQYRQGETAEALISRADAAMYQGKAAGRNRVVLA
;
A
#
# COMPACT_ATOMS: atom_id res chain seq x y z
N PRO A 1 -16.60 -13.13 0.38
CA PRO A 1 -16.09 -11.91 -0.25
C PRO A 1 -14.57 -11.87 -0.26
N LEU A 2 -14.02 -11.17 -1.23
CA LEU A 2 -12.58 -11.00 -1.38
C LEU A 2 -12.30 -9.55 -1.73
N ALA A 3 -11.35 -8.93 -1.02
CA ALA A 3 -10.91 -7.58 -1.29
C ALA A 3 -9.49 -7.59 -1.82
N LEU A 4 -9.23 -6.74 -2.81
CA LEU A 4 -7.90 -6.57 -3.39
C LEU A 4 -7.48 -5.11 -3.21
N LEU A 5 -6.27 -4.93 -2.72
CA LEU A 5 -5.74 -3.63 -2.35
C LEU A 5 -4.43 -3.42 -3.11
N LEU A 6 -4.31 -2.25 -3.69
CA LEU A 6 -3.06 -1.83 -4.32
C LEU A 6 -2.56 -0.60 -3.58
N MET A 7 -1.26 -0.55 -3.31
CA MET A 7 -0.69 0.57 -2.57
C MET A 7 0.68 0.93 -3.11
N ASP A 8 1.00 2.20 -2.98
CA ASP A 8 2.21 2.79 -3.51
C ASP A 8 2.83 3.70 -2.45
N ILE A 9 4.14 3.61 -2.30
CA ILE A 9 4.88 4.50 -1.40
C ILE A 9 4.98 5.87 -2.06
N ASP A 10 4.48 6.88 -1.37
CA ASP A 10 4.44 8.24 -1.91
C ASP A 10 5.85 8.80 -2.08
N PHE A 11 6.09 9.42 -3.23
CA PHE A 11 7.36 10.08 -3.56
C PHE A 11 8.58 9.17 -3.45
N PHE A 12 8.42 7.90 -3.76
CA PHE A 12 9.50 6.92 -3.63
C PHE A 12 10.72 7.27 -4.50
N LYS A 13 10.48 7.82 -5.70
CA LYS A 13 11.58 8.27 -6.56
C LYS A 13 12.44 9.31 -5.86
N GLN A 14 11.82 10.25 -5.14
CA GLN A 14 12.54 11.26 -4.37
C GLN A 14 13.37 10.64 -3.25
N VAL A 15 12.87 9.57 -2.64
CA VAL A 15 13.64 8.82 -1.63
C VAL A 15 14.92 8.28 -2.23
N ASN A 16 14.82 7.62 -3.40
CA ASN A 16 15.99 7.10 -4.10
C ASN A 16 16.95 8.21 -4.53
N ASP A 17 16.41 9.32 -5.05
CA ASP A 17 17.22 10.43 -5.52
C ASP A 17 17.98 11.09 -4.37
N ARG A 18 17.37 11.20 -3.20
CA ARG A 18 17.96 11.89 -2.06
C ARG A 18 18.81 10.99 -1.16
N TYR A 19 18.38 9.75 -0.95
CA TYR A 19 19.03 8.82 -0.01
C TYR A 19 19.66 7.61 -0.69
N GLY A 20 19.67 7.59 -2.03
CA GLY A 20 20.23 6.50 -2.82
C GLY A 20 19.34 5.26 -2.84
N HIS A 21 19.72 4.29 -3.66
CA HIS A 21 18.98 3.02 -3.75
C HIS A 21 19.00 2.27 -2.43
N GLU A 22 20.05 2.43 -1.64
CA GLU A 22 20.15 1.82 -0.31
C GLU A 22 19.06 2.36 0.62
N GLY A 23 18.84 3.68 0.60
CA GLY A 23 17.75 4.30 1.35
C GLY A 23 16.38 3.82 0.89
N GLY A 24 16.19 3.74 -0.43
CA GLY A 24 14.96 3.21 -1.01
C GLY A 24 14.72 1.76 -0.61
N ASP A 25 15.76 0.93 -0.62
CA ASP A 25 15.64 -0.48 -0.22
C ASP A 25 15.27 -0.61 1.26
N GLN A 26 15.81 0.25 2.11
CA GLN A 26 15.44 0.28 3.52
C GLN A 26 13.97 0.64 3.72
N VAL A 27 13.46 1.59 2.97
CA VAL A 27 12.04 1.98 2.98
C VAL A 27 11.16 0.80 2.54
N LEU A 28 11.51 0.16 1.43
CA LEU A 28 10.77 -0.99 0.91
C LEU A 28 10.74 -2.14 1.91
N ARG A 29 11.87 -2.41 2.56
CA ARG A 29 11.97 -3.49 3.55
C ARG A 29 11.10 -3.21 4.76
N ALA A 30 11.17 -2.00 5.29
CA ALA A 30 10.37 -1.61 6.45
C ALA A 30 8.87 -1.65 6.13
N PHE A 31 8.49 -1.18 4.96
CA PHE A 31 7.09 -1.20 4.51
C PHE A 31 6.60 -2.63 4.33
N GLY A 32 7.39 -3.49 3.69
CA GLY A 32 7.04 -4.90 3.52
C GLY A 32 6.86 -5.64 4.84
N GLN A 33 7.72 -5.37 5.82
CA GLN A 33 7.60 -5.95 7.16
C GLN A 33 6.33 -5.45 7.86
N LEU A 34 6.01 -4.18 7.70
CA LEU A 34 4.77 -3.61 8.24
C LEU A 34 3.55 -4.33 7.65
N LEU A 35 3.48 -4.50 6.34
CA LEU A 35 2.38 -5.19 5.69
C LEU A 35 2.24 -6.62 6.20
N SER A 36 3.33 -7.35 6.30
CA SER A 36 3.32 -8.73 6.78
C SER A 36 2.79 -8.83 8.21
N SER A 37 3.07 -7.83 9.04
CA SER A 37 2.59 -7.80 10.43
C SER A 37 1.11 -7.48 10.57
N GLN A 38 0.48 -6.95 9.52
CA GLN A 38 -0.91 -6.47 9.56
C GLN A 38 -1.91 -7.46 8.99
N ILE A 39 -1.46 -8.50 8.30
CA ILE A 39 -2.34 -9.43 7.60
C ILE A 39 -2.41 -10.79 8.30
N ARG A 40 -3.49 -11.52 8.01
CA ARG A 40 -3.71 -12.87 8.53
C ARG A 40 -2.97 -13.90 7.67
N ALA A 41 -2.79 -15.11 8.22
CA ALA A 41 -2.16 -16.20 7.48
C ALA A 41 -2.91 -16.58 6.18
N THR A 42 -4.23 -16.33 6.15
CA THR A 42 -5.06 -16.62 4.98
C THR A 42 -5.02 -15.52 3.91
N ASP A 43 -4.41 -14.38 4.24
CA ASP A 43 -4.26 -13.26 3.31
C ASP A 43 -2.92 -13.37 2.58
N CYS A 44 -2.80 -12.66 1.46
CA CYS A 44 -1.58 -12.64 0.67
C CYS A 44 -1.08 -11.21 0.51
N ALA A 45 0.22 -11.03 0.63
CA ALA A 45 0.87 -9.76 0.35
C ALA A 45 2.04 -10.00 -0.59
N GLY A 46 2.25 -9.10 -1.52
CA GLY A 46 3.37 -9.19 -2.44
C GLY A 46 3.76 -7.84 -3.00
N ARG A 47 5.00 -7.76 -3.47
CA ARG A 47 5.48 -6.61 -4.19
C ARG A 47 5.02 -6.72 -5.63
N TYR A 48 4.25 -5.75 -6.10
CA TYR A 48 3.64 -5.80 -7.43
C TYR A 48 4.52 -5.10 -8.48
N GLY A 49 5.18 -4.02 -8.11
CA GLY A 49 6.07 -3.26 -8.98
C GLY A 49 7.23 -2.69 -8.17
N GLY A 50 7.89 -1.65 -8.67
CA GLY A 50 9.04 -1.03 -8.01
C GLY A 50 8.76 -0.61 -6.58
N GLU A 51 7.76 0.23 -6.39
CA GLU A 51 7.31 0.71 -5.08
C GLU A 51 5.85 0.38 -4.80
N GLU A 52 5.26 -0.53 -5.60
CA GLU A 52 3.87 -0.95 -5.47
C GLU A 52 3.76 -2.30 -4.79
N PHE A 53 2.75 -2.40 -3.92
CA PHE A 53 2.44 -3.63 -3.19
C PHE A 53 0.99 -3.99 -3.40
N LEU A 54 0.71 -5.29 -3.36
CA LEU A 54 -0.63 -5.83 -3.56
C LEU A 54 -0.99 -6.69 -2.35
N LEU A 55 -2.21 -6.49 -1.85
CA LEU A 55 -2.77 -7.34 -0.81
C LEU A 55 -4.05 -7.98 -1.32
N VAL A 56 -4.21 -9.25 -1.00
CA VAL A 56 -5.47 -9.98 -1.24
C VAL A 56 -5.99 -10.43 0.11
N LEU A 57 -7.16 -9.95 0.48
CA LEU A 57 -7.81 -10.27 1.75
C LEU A 57 -8.97 -11.22 1.50
N CYS A 58 -8.86 -12.44 2.04
CA CYS A 58 -9.91 -13.45 1.94
C CYS A 58 -11.02 -13.20 2.95
N ASP A 59 -12.24 -13.57 2.60
CA ASP A 59 -13.43 -13.41 3.48
C ASP A 59 -13.56 -12.01 4.06
N THR A 60 -13.29 -11.00 3.23
CA THR A 60 -13.23 -9.62 3.69
C THR A 60 -14.07 -8.73 2.76
N GLN A 61 -15.02 -8.02 3.33
CA GLN A 61 -15.80 -7.02 2.63
C GLN A 61 -15.02 -5.71 2.59
N LEU A 62 -15.37 -4.85 1.63
CA LEU A 62 -14.66 -3.59 1.41
C LEU A 62 -14.65 -2.70 2.66
N ALA A 63 -15.76 -2.65 3.39
CA ALA A 63 -15.84 -1.86 4.62
C ALA A 63 -14.85 -2.35 5.69
N GLN A 64 -14.64 -3.66 5.78
CA GLN A 64 -13.66 -4.24 6.70
C GLN A 64 -12.23 -3.95 6.22
N ALA A 65 -12.01 -4.02 4.91
CA ALA A 65 -10.72 -3.70 4.32
C ALA A 65 -10.32 -2.26 4.60
N GLU A 66 -11.27 -1.32 4.56
CA GLU A 66 -10.99 0.09 4.83
C GLU A 66 -10.34 0.31 6.19
N VAL A 67 -10.81 -0.40 7.21
CA VAL A 67 -10.25 -0.30 8.57
C VAL A 67 -8.77 -0.70 8.57
N LEU A 68 -8.47 -1.81 7.89
CA LEU A 68 -7.09 -2.28 7.76
C LEU A 68 -6.21 -1.31 6.97
N LEU A 69 -6.75 -0.77 5.86
CA LEU A 69 -5.99 0.15 5.03
C LEU A 69 -5.66 1.45 5.75
N GLU A 70 -6.61 2.00 6.51
CA GLU A 70 -6.34 3.19 7.30
C GLU A 70 -5.28 2.92 8.36
N ARG A 71 -5.32 1.75 8.98
CA ARG A 71 -4.29 1.35 9.94
C ARG A 71 -2.91 1.23 9.28
N ILE A 72 -2.85 0.66 8.09
CA ILE A 72 -1.60 0.55 7.32
C ILE A 72 -1.08 1.94 6.97
N ARG A 73 -1.95 2.82 6.50
CA ARG A 73 -1.57 4.18 6.14
C ARG A 73 -1.01 4.95 7.34
N GLU A 74 -1.72 4.92 8.46
CA GLU A 74 -1.29 5.58 9.70
C GLU A 74 0.00 4.98 10.24
N SER A 75 0.10 3.65 10.23
CA SER A 75 1.30 2.96 10.71
C SER A 75 2.51 3.24 9.84
N THR A 76 2.32 3.39 8.53
CA THR A 76 3.41 3.76 7.62
C THR A 76 3.97 5.13 7.99
N GLU A 77 3.10 6.10 8.17
CA GLU A 77 3.51 7.45 8.55
C GLU A 77 4.18 7.48 9.93
N ALA A 78 3.75 6.61 10.83
CA ALA A 78 4.23 6.55 12.21
C ALA A 78 5.53 5.73 12.40
N LEU A 79 5.99 5.01 11.38
CA LEU A 79 7.25 4.27 11.50
C LEU A 79 8.41 5.20 11.83
N PRO A 80 9.41 4.73 12.58
CA PRO A 80 10.54 5.57 12.99
C PRO A 80 11.56 5.76 11.85
N TRP A 81 11.15 6.43 10.79
CA TRP A 81 11.98 6.65 9.61
C TRP A 81 13.27 7.37 9.92
N ALA A 82 13.25 8.24 10.93
CA ALA A 82 14.46 8.95 11.36
C ALA A 82 15.56 7.99 11.80
N GLN A 83 15.21 6.90 12.50
CA GLN A 83 16.16 5.88 12.94
C GLN A 83 16.41 4.81 11.88
N LEU A 84 15.40 4.53 11.04
CA LEU A 84 15.51 3.46 10.04
C LEU A 84 16.33 3.85 8.82
N VAL A 85 16.23 5.11 8.38
CA VAL A 85 16.85 5.56 7.12
C VAL A 85 17.59 6.88 7.31
N HIS A 86 16.88 7.97 7.60
CA HIS A 86 17.49 9.30 7.72
C HIS A 86 16.59 10.21 8.54
N GLN A 87 17.21 11.09 9.36
CA GLN A 87 16.50 11.95 10.31
C GLN A 87 15.46 12.87 9.68
N ASP A 88 15.63 13.22 8.40
CA ASP A 88 14.71 14.12 7.70
C ASP A 88 13.64 13.38 6.91
N LEU A 89 13.68 12.05 6.89
CA LEU A 89 12.78 11.26 6.06
C LEU A 89 11.40 11.13 6.69
N ARG A 90 10.38 11.39 5.88
CA ARG A 90 8.99 11.06 6.18
C ARG A 90 8.44 10.24 5.03
N VAL A 91 7.67 9.22 5.34
CA VAL A 91 7.10 8.32 4.32
C VAL A 91 5.62 8.15 4.58
N THR A 92 4.85 8.33 3.52
CA THR A 92 3.41 8.04 3.51
C THR A 92 3.11 7.10 2.35
N CYS A 93 1.89 6.58 2.30
CA CYS A 93 1.46 5.73 1.20
C CYS A 93 0.04 6.06 0.77
N THR A 94 -0.27 5.75 -0.47
CA THR A 94 -1.60 5.89 -1.06
C THR A 94 -2.11 4.52 -1.42
N LEU A 95 -3.36 4.24 -1.06
CA LEU A 95 -3.94 2.91 -1.17
C LEU A 95 -5.26 2.99 -1.91
N GLY A 96 -5.48 2.02 -2.82
CA GLY A 96 -6.75 1.82 -3.50
C GLY A 96 -7.27 0.42 -3.22
N ALA A 97 -8.56 0.28 -2.99
CA ALA A 97 -9.15 -1.01 -2.67
C ALA A 97 -10.43 -1.27 -3.45
N THR A 98 -10.62 -2.52 -3.82
CA THR A 98 -11.81 -3.00 -4.51
C THR A 98 -12.27 -4.31 -3.89
N GLN A 99 -13.55 -4.59 -4.04
CA GLN A 99 -14.10 -5.90 -3.71
C GLN A 99 -14.33 -6.69 -4.99
N TYR A 100 -13.95 -7.95 -4.99
CA TYR A 100 -14.16 -8.84 -6.13
C TYR A 100 -15.63 -8.93 -6.48
N ARG A 101 -15.92 -8.85 -7.78
CA ARG A 101 -17.26 -9.04 -8.35
C ARG A 101 -17.29 -10.37 -9.10
N GLN A 102 -18.32 -11.15 -8.88
CA GLN A 102 -18.47 -12.47 -9.53
C GLN A 102 -18.33 -12.34 -11.05
N GLY A 103 -17.50 -13.20 -11.63
CA GLY A 103 -17.23 -13.21 -13.07
C GLY A 103 -16.16 -12.23 -13.53
N GLU A 104 -15.65 -11.41 -12.64
CA GLU A 104 -14.60 -10.44 -12.95
C GLU A 104 -13.26 -11.16 -13.12
N THR A 105 -12.45 -10.73 -14.10
CA THR A 105 -11.08 -11.24 -14.24
C THR A 105 -10.16 -10.60 -13.21
N ALA A 106 -9.06 -11.26 -12.91
CA ALA A 106 -8.03 -10.69 -12.05
C ALA A 106 -7.54 -9.34 -12.57
N GLU A 107 -7.36 -9.22 -13.87
CA GLU A 107 -6.91 -8.00 -14.53
C GLU A 107 -7.90 -6.85 -14.30
N ALA A 108 -9.20 -7.12 -14.44
CA ALA A 108 -10.24 -6.12 -14.20
C ALA A 108 -10.27 -5.68 -12.74
N LEU A 109 -10.13 -6.62 -11.82
CA LEU A 109 -10.10 -6.34 -10.38
C LEU A 109 -8.91 -5.45 -10.03
N ILE A 110 -7.72 -5.80 -10.50
CA ILE A 110 -6.50 -5.02 -10.27
C ILE A 110 -6.64 -3.63 -10.89
N SER A 111 -7.19 -3.54 -12.09
CA SER A 111 -7.40 -2.26 -12.79
C SER A 111 -8.28 -1.31 -11.98
N ARG A 112 -9.32 -1.83 -11.33
CA ARG A 112 -10.20 -1.00 -10.47
C ARG A 112 -9.47 -0.52 -9.23
N ALA A 113 -8.65 -1.36 -8.61
CA ALA A 113 -7.83 -0.96 -7.47
C ALA A 113 -6.80 0.10 -7.87
N ASP A 114 -6.18 -0.07 -9.05
CA ASP A 114 -5.20 0.88 -9.57
C ASP A 114 -5.85 2.24 -9.84
N ALA A 115 -7.04 2.26 -10.43
CA ALA A 115 -7.78 3.50 -10.68
C ALA A 115 -8.10 4.24 -9.38
N ALA A 116 -8.50 3.50 -8.33
CA ALA A 116 -8.75 4.08 -7.02
C ALA A 116 -7.47 4.68 -6.41
N MET A 117 -6.36 3.94 -6.49
CA MET A 117 -5.06 4.42 -6.01
C MET A 117 -4.63 5.69 -6.75
N TYR A 118 -4.81 5.70 -8.06
CA TYR A 118 -4.51 6.89 -8.88
C TYR A 118 -5.33 8.11 -8.46
N GLN A 119 -6.62 7.91 -8.17
CA GLN A 119 -7.46 9.00 -7.63
C GLN A 119 -6.88 9.54 -6.33
N GLY A 120 -6.40 8.65 -5.46
CA GLY A 120 -5.76 9.05 -4.20
C GLY A 120 -4.51 9.89 -4.43
N LYS A 121 -3.68 9.50 -5.39
CA LYS A 121 -2.49 10.27 -5.75
C LYS A 121 -2.85 11.65 -6.28
N ALA A 122 -3.86 11.72 -7.14
CA ALA A 122 -4.32 12.99 -7.71
C ALA A 122 -4.95 13.91 -6.65
N ALA A 123 -5.53 13.34 -5.60
CA ALA A 123 -6.21 14.08 -4.54
C ALA A 123 -5.26 14.58 -3.45
N GLY A 124 -3.97 14.25 -3.51
CA GLY A 124 -2.97 14.75 -2.56
C GLY A 124 -2.17 13.66 -1.84
N ARG A 125 -2.33 12.40 -2.23
CA ARG A 125 -1.61 11.26 -1.64
C ARG A 125 -1.95 11.03 -0.16
N ASN A 126 -1.25 10.13 0.50
CA ASN A 126 -1.44 9.79 1.91
C ASN A 126 -2.90 9.58 2.27
N ARG A 127 -3.55 8.66 1.58
CA ARG A 127 -4.98 8.39 1.77
C ARG A 127 -5.39 7.04 1.21
N VAL A 128 -6.57 6.63 1.61
CA VAL A 128 -7.24 5.42 1.13
C VAL A 128 -8.39 5.84 0.24
N VAL A 129 -8.53 5.19 -0.92
CA VAL A 129 -9.66 5.37 -1.83
C VAL A 129 -10.30 4.01 -2.09
N LEU A 130 -11.60 3.93 -1.90
CA LEU A 130 -12.39 2.72 -2.18
C LEU A 130 -13.06 2.85 -3.55
N ALA A 131 -13.02 1.77 -4.32
CA ALA A 131 -13.69 1.73 -5.62
C ALA A 131 -15.01 0.99 -5.56
#